data_08bee0047c5c69cc389a41090053d1c1
#
_entry.id   08bee0047c5c69cc389a41090053d1c1
#
_cell.length_a   1.000
_cell.length_b   1.000
_cell.length_c   1.000
_cell.angle_alpha   90.00
_cell.angle_beta   90.00
_cell.angle_gamma   90.00
#
_symmetry.space_group_name_H-M   'P 1'
#
loop_
_entity.id
_entity.type
_entity.pdbx_description
1 polymer ?
#
loop_
_entity_poly.entity_id
_entity_poly.type
_entity_poly.pdbx_seq_one_letter_code
_entity_poly.pdbx_strand_id
1 'polypeptide(L)'
;EENTNALMTSCADALHFSMMSGDVKITNSLIEYSHDDALNIKHGYFYKVADADTSSYTFTFTRITTSMPLPNEGDKIAIYEESTFNSHGTYTVVSAKEENGKMLVKVKERIRNFNTWEASRVTFLSNTPNFVFSNNIVRNKRNRGILVQVPNAVIENNTFMNVGHGSIQAATAMDKFN
;
A
#
# COMPACT_ATOMS: atom_id res chain seq x y z
N GLU A 1 15.08 -14.46 20.56
CA GLU A 1 16.46 -14.99 20.66
C GLU A 1 17.03 -14.57 22.02
N GLU A 2 17.05 -15.48 22.97
CA GLU A 2 17.70 -15.28 24.25
C GLU A 2 19.22 -15.47 24.06
N ASN A 3 20.02 -14.51 24.50
CA ASN A 3 21.50 -14.54 24.50
C ASN A 3 22.23 -14.22 23.18
N THR A 4 21.71 -13.33 22.36
CA THR A 4 22.54 -12.75 21.32
C THR A 4 23.12 -11.40 21.80
N ASN A 5 24.38 -11.12 21.52
CA ASN A 5 24.97 -9.79 21.66
C ASN A 5 24.52 -8.85 20.55
N ALA A 6 23.47 -9.19 19.81
CA ALA A 6 22.92 -8.36 18.77
C ALA A 6 22.12 -7.19 19.40
N LEU A 7 22.46 -5.97 19.01
CA LEU A 7 21.77 -4.77 19.45
C LEU A 7 20.36 -4.65 18.85
N MET A 8 20.07 -5.36 17.77
CA MET A 8 18.81 -5.30 17.03
C MET A 8 18.45 -6.68 16.49
N THR A 9 17.13 -6.93 16.40
CA THR A 9 16.57 -8.17 15.83
C THR A 9 16.39 -8.12 14.32
N SER A 10 16.24 -6.91 13.75
CA SER A 10 16.18 -6.69 12.30
C SER A 10 16.78 -5.34 11.92
N CYS A 11 17.33 -5.22 10.72
CA CYS A 11 17.87 -3.98 10.19
C CYS A 11 16.84 -3.11 9.44
N ALA A 12 15.62 -3.60 9.29
CA ALA A 12 14.49 -2.92 8.65
C ALA A 12 13.23 -3.09 9.51
N ASP A 13 12.05 -2.93 8.92
CA ASP A 13 10.78 -3.22 9.59
C ASP A 13 10.76 -4.64 10.15
N ALA A 14 10.22 -4.83 11.35
CA ALA A 14 10.05 -6.18 11.87
C ALA A 14 8.98 -6.95 11.07
N LEU A 15 7.90 -6.26 10.70
CA LEU A 15 6.81 -6.79 9.90
C LEU A 15 6.48 -5.81 8.78
N HIS A 16 6.51 -6.25 7.52
CA HIS A 16 6.18 -5.44 6.36
C HIS A 16 5.14 -6.14 5.49
N PHE A 17 3.99 -5.52 5.32
CA PHE A 17 2.88 -6.00 4.50
C PHE A 17 2.58 -5.00 3.39
N SER A 18 2.58 -5.47 2.16
CA SER A 18 2.26 -4.66 0.99
C SER A 18 1.44 -5.45 0.00
N MET A 19 0.46 -4.82 -0.64
CA MET A 19 -0.37 -5.42 -1.68
C MET A 19 -1.10 -6.70 -1.23
N MET A 20 -1.46 -6.76 0.06
CA MET A 20 -2.21 -7.87 0.62
C MET A 20 -3.70 -7.73 0.32
N SER A 21 -4.38 -8.85 0.23
CA SER A 21 -5.85 -8.95 0.21
C SER A 21 -6.32 -9.85 1.36
N GLY A 22 -7.60 -9.77 1.70
CA GLY A 22 -8.18 -10.56 2.80
C GLY A 22 -7.88 -9.97 4.18
N ASP A 23 -7.69 -10.81 5.18
CA ASP A 23 -7.49 -10.41 6.56
C ASP A 23 -6.02 -10.52 6.98
N VAL A 24 -5.50 -9.46 7.59
CA VAL A 24 -4.19 -9.46 8.27
C VAL A 24 -4.42 -9.18 9.74
N LYS A 25 -4.10 -10.13 10.62
CA LYS A 25 -4.28 -10.02 12.06
C LYS A 25 -2.97 -10.27 12.80
N ILE A 26 -2.57 -9.31 13.60
CA ILE A 26 -1.41 -9.41 14.51
C ILE A 26 -1.93 -9.22 15.92
N THR A 27 -1.87 -10.26 16.72
CA THR A 27 -2.46 -10.25 18.07
C THR A 27 -1.55 -10.92 19.10
N ASN A 28 -1.63 -10.47 20.36
CA ASN A 28 -0.94 -11.08 21.49
C ASN A 28 0.56 -11.28 21.28
N SER A 29 1.21 -10.33 20.63
CA SER A 29 2.60 -10.42 20.18
C SER A 29 3.48 -9.41 20.89
N LEU A 30 4.76 -9.76 21.07
CA LEU A 30 5.82 -8.85 21.50
C LEU A 30 6.71 -8.53 20.31
N ILE A 31 6.87 -7.24 19.99
CA ILE A 31 7.75 -6.74 18.92
C ILE A 31 8.73 -5.76 19.53
N GLU A 32 10.01 -6.07 19.47
CA GLU A 32 11.05 -5.24 20.08
C GLU A 32 12.38 -5.28 19.31
N TYR A 33 13.19 -4.23 19.53
CA TYR A 33 14.56 -4.11 19.01
C TYR A 33 14.72 -4.13 17.49
N SER A 34 13.68 -3.93 16.69
CA SER A 34 13.89 -3.72 15.25
C SER A 34 14.39 -2.28 14.98
N HIS A 35 15.20 -2.12 13.93
CA HIS A 35 15.85 -0.85 13.62
C HIS A 35 14.87 0.17 13.04
N ASP A 36 13.98 -0.27 12.16
CA ASP A 36 12.93 0.54 11.54
C ASP A 36 11.57 0.28 12.21
N ASP A 37 10.44 0.40 11.55
CA ASP A 37 9.13 0.27 12.15
C ASP A 37 8.90 -1.14 12.75
N ALA A 38 8.11 -1.24 13.81
CA ALA A 38 7.69 -2.56 14.29
C ALA A 38 6.76 -3.23 13.28
N LEU A 39 5.90 -2.43 12.65
CA LEU A 39 5.03 -2.88 11.58
C LEU A 39 4.81 -1.76 10.58
N ASN A 40 4.89 -2.10 9.30
CA ASN A 40 4.52 -1.25 8.18
C ASN A 40 3.50 -2.01 7.33
N ILE A 41 2.29 -1.47 7.20
CA ILE A 41 1.26 -2.04 6.35
C ILE A 41 0.70 -1.01 5.39
N LYS A 42 0.74 -1.35 4.09
CA LYS A 42 0.24 -0.48 3.03
C LYS A 42 -0.57 -1.25 1.99
N HIS A 43 -1.57 -0.58 1.42
CA HIS A 43 -2.45 -1.18 0.41
C HIS A 43 -1.77 -1.41 -0.94
N GLY A 44 -0.70 -0.73 -1.23
CA GLY A 44 0.04 -0.90 -2.48
C GLY A 44 0.70 0.40 -2.91
N TYR A 45 1.19 0.38 -4.13
CA TYR A 45 1.86 1.53 -4.72
C TYR A 45 0.91 2.31 -5.62
N PHE A 46 1.23 3.58 -5.83
CA PHE A 46 0.59 4.41 -6.82
C PHE A 46 1.42 4.39 -8.11
N TYR A 47 0.83 3.89 -9.18
CA TYR A 47 1.48 3.83 -10.49
C TYR A 47 1.14 5.07 -11.31
N LYS A 48 2.08 5.48 -12.16
CA LYS A 48 1.85 6.60 -13.07
C LYS A 48 0.87 6.16 -14.17
N VAL A 49 -0.14 6.98 -14.42
CA VAL A 49 -0.97 6.87 -15.62
C VAL A 49 -0.17 7.44 -16.78
N ALA A 50 0.19 6.60 -17.75
CA ALA A 50 0.95 7.01 -18.92
C ALA A 50 0.05 7.47 -20.07
N ASP A 51 -1.15 6.86 -20.18
CA ASP A 51 -2.13 7.17 -21.21
C ASP A 51 -3.52 6.65 -20.85
N ALA A 52 -4.55 7.15 -21.51
CA ALA A 52 -5.92 6.67 -21.41
C ALA A 52 -6.66 6.80 -22.73
N ASP A 53 -6.96 5.65 -23.33
CA ASP A 53 -7.82 5.58 -24.52
C ASP A 53 -9.28 5.55 -24.11
N THR A 54 -9.96 6.68 -24.30
CA THR A 54 -11.37 6.83 -23.97
C THR A 54 -12.31 6.08 -24.93
N SER A 55 -11.83 5.71 -26.11
CA SER A 55 -12.61 4.96 -27.11
C SER A 55 -12.65 3.46 -26.81
N SER A 56 -11.55 2.88 -26.38
CA SER A 56 -11.44 1.47 -26.01
C SER A 56 -11.63 1.21 -24.52
N TYR A 57 -11.77 2.27 -23.70
CA TYR A 57 -11.82 2.21 -22.23
C TYR A 57 -10.60 1.54 -21.64
N THR A 58 -9.41 1.92 -22.11
CA THR A 58 -8.15 1.32 -21.70
C THR A 58 -7.21 2.36 -21.11
N PHE A 59 -6.77 2.11 -19.87
CA PHE A 59 -5.67 2.84 -19.25
C PHE A 59 -4.34 2.15 -19.55
N THR A 60 -3.32 2.95 -19.77
CA THR A 60 -1.93 2.49 -19.83
C THR A 60 -1.18 3.02 -18.62
N PHE A 61 -0.61 2.11 -17.81
CA PHE A 61 0.17 2.46 -16.62
C PHE A 61 1.63 2.11 -16.83
N THR A 62 2.51 2.93 -16.28
CA THR A 62 3.92 2.59 -16.18
C THR A 62 4.09 1.47 -15.15
N ARG A 63 4.66 0.34 -15.56
CA ARG A 63 4.97 -0.77 -14.66
C ARG A 63 6.38 -0.62 -14.12
N ILE A 64 6.51 -0.63 -12.79
CA ILE A 64 7.80 -0.37 -12.14
C ILE A 64 8.63 -1.64 -12.04
N THR A 65 7.99 -2.81 -11.91
CA THR A 65 8.67 -4.12 -11.79
C THR A 65 7.78 -5.23 -12.31
N THR A 66 8.41 -6.26 -12.89
CA THR A 66 7.73 -7.46 -13.40
C THR A 66 7.17 -8.35 -12.28
N SER A 67 7.64 -8.19 -11.04
CA SER A 67 7.11 -8.93 -9.89
C SER A 67 5.75 -8.44 -9.40
N MET A 68 5.26 -7.30 -9.91
CA MET A 68 3.94 -6.81 -9.55
C MET A 68 2.85 -7.57 -10.29
N PRO A 69 1.84 -8.14 -9.58
CA PRO A 69 0.75 -8.82 -10.23
C PRO A 69 -0.07 -7.86 -11.11
N LEU A 70 -0.59 -8.36 -12.21
CA LEU A 70 -1.63 -7.68 -12.97
C LEU A 70 -2.94 -7.75 -12.19
N PRO A 71 -3.81 -6.73 -12.26
CA PRO A 71 -5.14 -6.83 -11.69
C PRO A 71 -5.96 -7.89 -12.42
N ASN A 72 -6.82 -8.58 -11.68
CA ASN A 72 -7.73 -9.58 -12.22
C ASN A 72 -9.03 -8.94 -12.73
N GLU A 73 -9.77 -9.67 -13.55
CA GLU A 73 -11.14 -9.27 -13.90
C GLU A 73 -11.99 -9.10 -12.64
N GLY A 74 -12.75 -8.02 -12.57
CA GLY A 74 -13.57 -7.65 -11.43
C GLY A 74 -12.87 -6.81 -10.36
N ASP A 75 -11.55 -6.73 -10.37
CA ASP A 75 -10.81 -5.87 -9.45
C ASP A 75 -11.19 -4.40 -9.63
N LYS A 76 -11.02 -3.63 -8.57
CA LYS A 76 -11.28 -2.18 -8.57
C LYS A 76 -9.96 -1.41 -8.59
N ILE A 77 -9.89 -0.43 -9.49
CA ILE A 77 -8.81 0.55 -9.52
C ILE A 77 -9.37 1.95 -9.28
N ALA A 78 -8.61 2.80 -8.63
CA ALA A 78 -8.95 4.20 -8.46
C ALA A 78 -7.86 5.11 -9.03
N ILE A 79 -8.28 6.16 -9.71
CA ILE A 79 -7.38 7.15 -10.30
C ILE A 79 -7.45 8.44 -9.47
N TYR A 80 -6.30 8.98 -9.12
CA TYR A 80 -6.17 10.21 -8.34
C TYR A 80 -5.22 11.19 -9.02
N GLU A 81 -5.49 12.46 -8.86
CA GLU A 81 -4.54 13.52 -9.16
C GLU A 81 -3.44 13.55 -8.09
N GLU A 82 -2.17 13.54 -8.52
CA GLU A 82 -1.03 13.45 -7.60
C GLU A 82 -0.91 14.64 -6.65
N SER A 83 -1.18 15.85 -7.14
CA SER A 83 -0.96 17.08 -6.39
C SER A 83 -2.04 17.36 -5.33
N THR A 84 -3.27 16.92 -5.58
CA THR A 84 -4.44 17.28 -4.78
C THR A 84 -5.10 16.09 -4.09
N PHE A 85 -4.77 14.86 -4.50
CA PHE A 85 -5.48 13.61 -4.14
C PHE A 85 -6.95 13.59 -4.58
N ASN A 86 -7.36 14.49 -5.45
CA ASN A 86 -8.71 14.45 -6.00
C ASN A 86 -8.92 13.17 -6.82
N SER A 87 -10.04 12.50 -6.55
CA SER A 87 -10.39 11.26 -7.28
C SER A 87 -10.91 11.61 -8.67
N HIS A 88 -10.37 10.97 -9.68
CA HIS A 88 -10.89 10.97 -11.05
C HIS A 88 -11.81 9.80 -11.33
N GLY A 89 -12.09 8.99 -10.33
CA GLY A 89 -13.06 7.90 -10.38
C GLY A 89 -12.48 6.55 -10.01
N THR A 90 -13.41 5.62 -9.81
CA THR A 90 -13.13 4.19 -9.59
C THR A 90 -13.65 3.41 -10.78
N TYR A 91 -12.86 2.44 -11.22
CA TYR A 91 -13.12 1.66 -12.42
C TYR A 91 -13.01 0.17 -12.13
N THR A 92 -13.85 -0.64 -12.79
CA THR A 92 -13.84 -2.10 -12.68
C THR A 92 -13.02 -2.67 -13.81
N VAL A 93 -12.03 -3.49 -13.49
CA VAL A 93 -11.17 -4.16 -14.46
C VAL A 93 -11.97 -5.20 -15.25
N VAL A 94 -11.89 -5.16 -16.58
CA VAL A 94 -12.39 -6.17 -17.50
C VAL A 94 -11.27 -7.12 -17.89
N SER A 95 -10.10 -6.57 -18.18
CA SER A 95 -8.91 -7.35 -18.50
C SER A 95 -7.65 -6.52 -18.28
N ALA A 96 -6.54 -7.19 -18.03
CA ALA A 96 -5.24 -6.56 -17.93
C ALA A 96 -4.19 -7.40 -18.66
N LYS A 97 -3.23 -6.72 -19.31
CA LYS A 97 -2.07 -7.35 -19.94
C LYS A 97 -0.83 -6.49 -19.79
N GLU A 98 0.33 -7.13 -19.87
CA GLU A 98 1.59 -6.45 -20.03
C GLU A 98 1.99 -6.38 -21.49
N GLU A 99 2.42 -5.21 -21.92
CA GLU A 99 2.92 -4.99 -23.27
C GLU A 99 4.00 -3.91 -23.26
N ASN A 100 5.18 -4.22 -23.77
CA ASN A 100 6.33 -3.31 -23.82
C ASN A 100 6.69 -2.65 -22.47
N GLY A 101 6.66 -3.41 -21.37
CA GLY A 101 6.96 -2.93 -20.04
C GLY A 101 5.89 -2.01 -19.42
N LYS A 102 4.74 -1.90 -20.06
CA LYS A 102 3.58 -1.15 -19.58
C LYS A 102 2.44 -2.11 -19.25
N MET A 103 1.59 -1.69 -18.34
CA MET A 103 0.37 -2.41 -17.99
C MET A 103 -0.81 -1.74 -18.69
N LEU A 104 -1.51 -2.47 -19.55
CA LEU A 104 -2.73 -2.05 -20.22
C LEU A 104 -3.91 -2.66 -19.47
N VAL A 105 -4.80 -1.82 -18.97
CA VAL A 105 -5.96 -2.24 -18.18
C VAL A 105 -7.24 -1.73 -18.84
N LYS A 106 -8.03 -2.65 -19.37
CA LYS A 106 -9.36 -2.35 -19.90
C LYS A 106 -10.35 -2.31 -18.75
N VAL A 107 -11.22 -1.29 -18.74
CA VAL A 107 -12.20 -1.08 -17.68
C VAL A 107 -13.63 -1.08 -18.23
N LYS A 108 -14.60 -1.32 -17.34
CA LYS A 108 -16.01 -1.39 -17.68
C LYS A 108 -16.63 -0.01 -17.86
N GLU A 109 -16.28 0.92 -16.99
CA GLU A 109 -16.83 2.26 -16.94
C GLU A 109 -16.21 3.14 -18.03
N ARG A 110 -17.00 4.07 -18.54
CA ARG A 110 -16.51 5.08 -19.49
C ARG A 110 -15.43 5.94 -18.82
N ILE A 111 -14.27 5.99 -19.47
CA ILE A 111 -13.20 6.90 -19.05
C ILE A 111 -13.61 8.34 -19.41
N ARG A 112 -13.64 9.20 -18.38
CA ARG A 112 -13.90 10.62 -18.58
C ARG A 112 -12.64 11.28 -19.16
N ASN A 113 -12.85 12.18 -20.12
CA ASN A 113 -11.75 12.96 -20.64
C ASN A 113 -11.37 14.04 -19.62
N PHE A 114 -10.18 13.97 -19.05
CA PHE A 114 -9.57 15.02 -18.25
C PHE A 114 -8.15 15.29 -18.77
N ASN A 115 -7.72 16.54 -18.70
CA ASN A 115 -6.58 17.05 -19.48
C ASN A 115 -5.21 16.76 -18.85
N THR A 116 -5.10 15.96 -17.78
CA THR A 116 -3.87 15.81 -16.99
C THR A 116 -3.59 14.37 -16.56
N TRP A 117 -3.61 13.43 -17.51
CA TRP A 117 -3.26 12.04 -17.22
C TRP A 117 -1.84 11.91 -16.64
N GLU A 118 -0.89 12.70 -17.14
CA GLU A 118 0.50 12.67 -16.70
C GLU A 118 0.69 13.01 -15.21
N ALA A 119 -0.24 13.79 -14.65
CA ALA A 119 -0.27 14.12 -13.23
C ALA A 119 -1.12 13.14 -12.40
N SER A 120 -1.58 12.06 -13.01
CA SER A 120 -2.48 11.10 -12.33
C SER A 120 -1.76 9.83 -11.91
N ARG A 121 -2.25 9.25 -10.82
CA ARG A 121 -1.79 7.99 -10.25
C ARG A 121 -2.96 7.02 -10.12
N VAL A 122 -2.67 5.75 -10.32
CA VAL A 122 -3.62 4.66 -10.09
C VAL A 122 -3.21 3.84 -8.88
N THR A 123 -4.19 3.39 -8.11
CA THR A 123 -4.00 2.36 -7.08
C THR A 123 -5.02 1.24 -7.24
N PHE A 124 -4.64 0.03 -6.84
CA PHE A 124 -5.49 -1.16 -6.91
C PHE A 124 -6.22 -1.35 -5.57
N LEU A 125 -7.51 -1.06 -5.55
CA LEU A 125 -8.32 -1.11 -4.33
C LEU A 125 -8.55 -2.55 -3.83
N SER A 126 -8.52 -3.54 -4.72
CA SER A 126 -8.70 -4.95 -4.35
C SER A 126 -7.53 -5.51 -3.54
N ASN A 127 -6.37 -4.85 -3.56
CA ASN A 127 -5.19 -5.22 -2.78
C ASN A 127 -5.16 -4.47 -1.43
N THR A 128 -6.31 -4.40 -0.77
CA THR A 128 -6.48 -3.69 0.50
C THR A 128 -6.97 -4.67 1.56
N PRO A 129 -6.13 -5.02 2.56
CA PRO A 129 -6.52 -5.94 3.60
C PRO A 129 -7.43 -5.28 4.65
N ASN A 130 -8.27 -6.09 5.30
CA ASN A 130 -8.78 -5.74 6.62
C ASN A 130 -7.65 -5.99 7.64
N PHE A 131 -7.29 -4.96 8.38
CA PHE A 131 -6.15 -5.04 9.29
C PHE A 131 -6.57 -4.95 10.74
N VAL A 132 -6.11 -5.90 11.56
CA VAL A 132 -6.30 -5.90 13.02
C VAL A 132 -4.95 -6.00 13.72
N PHE A 133 -4.67 -5.04 14.58
CA PHE A 133 -3.50 -5.01 15.45
C PHE A 133 -3.96 -4.83 16.90
N SER A 134 -4.02 -5.94 17.68
CA SER A 134 -4.62 -5.90 19.01
C SER A 134 -3.86 -6.70 20.05
N ASN A 135 -3.89 -6.22 21.30
CA ASN A 135 -3.28 -6.86 22.47
C ASN A 135 -1.76 -7.11 22.30
N ASN A 136 -1.06 -6.24 21.58
CA ASN A 136 0.37 -6.37 21.35
C ASN A 136 1.18 -5.46 22.30
N ILE A 137 2.43 -5.83 22.50
CA ILE A 137 3.43 -4.99 23.16
C ILE A 137 4.50 -4.63 22.12
N VAL A 138 4.69 -3.33 21.88
CA VAL A 138 5.73 -2.79 21.01
C VAL A 138 6.67 -1.95 21.87
N ARG A 139 7.94 -2.34 21.94
CA ARG A 139 8.87 -1.62 22.84
C ARG A 139 10.30 -1.58 22.30
N ASN A 140 11.09 -0.67 22.91
CA ASN A 140 12.53 -0.55 22.67
C ASN A 140 12.84 -0.41 21.17
N LYS A 141 12.15 0.53 20.53
CA LYS A 141 12.21 0.78 19.10
C LYS A 141 12.92 2.09 18.81
N ARG A 142 13.83 2.07 17.83
CA ARG A 142 14.51 3.30 17.41
C ARG A 142 13.58 4.20 16.59
N ASN A 143 12.76 3.63 15.71
CA ASN A 143 11.85 4.36 14.84
C ASN A 143 10.39 4.22 15.32
N ARG A 144 9.41 4.28 14.44
CA ARG A 144 7.97 4.23 14.77
C ARG A 144 7.55 2.89 15.36
N GLY A 145 6.49 2.90 16.12
CA GLY A 145 5.78 1.69 16.50
C GLY A 145 5.18 1.05 15.24
N ILE A 146 4.08 1.59 14.74
CA ILE A 146 3.43 1.07 13.53
C ILE A 146 3.15 2.19 12.52
N LEU A 147 3.34 1.89 11.24
CA LEU A 147 2.93 2.70 10.11
C LEU A 147 1.77 2.02 9.39
N VAL A 148 0.61 2.68 9.36
CA VAL A 148 -0.62 2.14 8.79
C VAL A 148 -1.09 2.99 7.63
N GLN A 149 -1.11 2.41 6.44
CA GLN A 149 -1.49 3.05 5.18
C GLN A 149 -2.58 2.23 4.46
N VAL A 150 -3.45 1.59 5.23
CA VAL A 150 -4.62 0.88 4.72
C VAL A 150 -5.89 1.47 5.35
N PRO A 151 -7.00 1.54 4.62
CA PRO A 151 -8.31 1.81 5.20
C PRO A 151 -8.75 0.69 6.13
N ASN A 152 -9.77 0.57 6.76
CA ASN A 152 -10.29 -0.59 7.51
C ASN A 152 -9.29 -1.19 8.52
N ALA A 153 -8.54 -0.32 9.22
CA ALA A 153 -7.63 -0.74 10.27
C ALA A 153 -8.30 -0.64 11.65
N VAL A 154 -8.19 -1.72 12.45
CA VAL A 154 -8.58 -1.74 13.86
C VAL A 154 -7.31 -1.89 14.70
N ILE A 155 -7.04 -0.91 15.55
CA ILE A 155 -5.86 -0.89 16.42
C ILE A 155 -6.34 -0.66 17.84
N GLU A 156 -6.26 -1.70 18.67
CA GLU A 156 -6.83 -1.64 20.01
C GLU A 156 -6.02 -2.42 21.05
N ASN A 157 -6.08 -1.98 22.30
CA ASN A 157 -5.48 -2.66 23.45
C ASN A 157 -3.98 -2.94 23.29
N ASN A 158 -3.23 -2.10 22.63
CA ASN A 158 -1.79 -2.26 22.44
C ASN A 158 -1.01 -1.37 23.44
N THR A 159 0.15 -1.84 23.85
CA THR A 159 1.08 -1.10 24.69
C THR A 159 2.31 -0.71 23.89
N PHE A 160 2.64 0.59 23.90
CA PHE A 160 3.84 1.12 23.25
C PHE A 160 4.77 1.73 24.33
N MET A 161 6.03 1.30 24.38
CA MET A 161 7.02 1.76 25.35
C MET A 161 8.38 2.01 24.68
N ASN A 162 9.05 3.11 25.01
CA ASN A 162 10.38 3.43 24.49
C ASN A 162 10.43 3.36 22.95
N VAL A 163 9.48 4.04 22.28
CA VAL A 163 9.41 4.18 20.82
C VAL A 163 9.99 5.54 20.44
N GLY A 164 10.99 5.55 19.59
CA GLY A 164 11.79 6.77 19.29
C GLY A 164 11.06 7.81 18.46
N HIS A 165 10.12 7.40 17.63
CA HIS A 165 9.17 8.25 16.90
C HIS A 165 7.73 7.99 17.38
N GLY A 166 6.71 8.42 16.65
CA GLY A 166 5.31 8.18 17.04
C GLY A 166 4.97 6.70 17.20
N SER A 167 4.18 6.37 18.22
CA SER A 167 3.74 5.00 18.45
C SER A 167 2.90 4.45 17.31
N ILE A 168 1.99 5.28 16.79
CA ILE A 168 1.12 4.96 15.66
C ILE A 168 1.16 6.13 14.68
N GLN A 169 1.49 5.84 13.43
CA GLN A 169 1.36 6.78 12.33
C GLN A 169 0.35 6.21 11.33
N ALA A 170 -0.80 6.85 11.22
CA ALA A 170 -1.75 6.61 10.14
C ALA A 170 -1.54 7.72 9.09
N ALA A 171 -1.21 7.33 7.89
CA ALA A 171 -0.91 8.28 6.83
C ALA A 171 -1.33 7.71 5.46
N THR A 172 -1.76 8.60 4.57
CA THR A 172 -1.83 8.31 3.15
C THR A 172 -0.63 8.98 2.49
N ALA A 173 0.21 8.19 1.86
CA ALA A 173 1.31 8.71 1.06
C ALA A 173 1.23 8.10 -0.33
N MET A 174 1.31 8.93 -1.36
CA MET A 174 1.63 8.45 -2.70
C MET A 174 3.13 8.18 -2.72
N ASP A 175 3.54 6.96 -2.37
CA ASP A 175 4.93 6.56 -2.52
C ASP A 175 5.33 6.71 -3.97
N LYS A 176 6.20 7.66 -4.24
CA LYS A 176 6.75 7.88 -5.57
C LYS A 176 7.84 6.84 -5.79
N PHE A 177 7.53 5.83 -6.59
CA PHE A 177 8.60 5.11 -7.27
C PHE A 177 8.91 5.89 -8.56
N ASN A 178 10.07 6.51 -8.57
CA ASN A 178 10.65 7.13 -9.76
C ASN A 178 11.23 6.07 -10.69
#